data_f0aad9e8dddd7c7f9f9ffbeedb281e22
#
_entry.id   f0aad9e8dddd7c7f9f9ffbeedb281e22
#
_cell.length_a   1.000
_cell.length_b   1.000
_cell.length_c   1.000
_cell.angle_alpha   90.00
_cell.angle_beta   90.00
_cell.angle_gamma   90.00
#
_symmetry.space_group_name_H-M   'P 1'
#
loop_
_entity.id
_entity.type
_entity.pdbx_description
1 polymer ?
#
loop_
_entity_poly.entity_id
_entity_poly.type
_entity_poly.pdbx_seq_one_letter_code
_entity_poly.pdbx_strand_id
1 'polypeptide(L)'
;MPLQCRFWLTIVLLLLCCGPSLAQNDDALKLKIESSLRFDNNLFRLPAEANLNALLGSDSAAERIDIKTLSLNFSTTLSLQKLELSASVTNYRYQNFSYLSFVAHNYNAAWHWALTPSLRGNLGSQRQEVLNSFADYQGFGLQNVRSNVNNRLDAVYDMDGTWSAIAGVSRSSQTNQQALTAEGDYNARSVDLGLRYAAGSGSSLSYTLRNNNGTYLNRVLPSPGLYDDGYQQIDSELRLHWVLSGKSAADLYTSQISRSHPNYAQRDYSGRNAGLNLNWYFSGKSALTASWARELASYQTSTSNYSQTDRITLAQLWQVSPKTLVRARYEAAQSDYLGSPFGLLVTPRSETTNAASLSLDWQPYQYLTISTSLENASRRSNLAGLDYESKIATVSAQFSY
;
A
#
# COMPACT_ATOMS: atom_id res chain seq x y z
N MET A 1 2.47 -18.13 32.49
CA MET A 1 3.32 -17.78 31.33
C MET A 1 3.18 -18.91 30.33
N PRO A 2 2.56 -18.68 29.17
CA PRO A 2 2.31 -19.74 28.20
C PRO A 2 3.57 -20.17 27.47
N LEU A 3 3.66 -21.45 27.18
CA LEU A 3 4.78 -22.14 26.51
C LEU A 3 5.22 -21.51 25.16
N GLN A 4 4.40 -20.72 24.51
CA GLN A 4 4.70 -20.07 23.23
C GLN A 4 5.83 -19.04 23.29
N CYS A 5 6.06 -18.40 24.44
CA CYS A 5 7.13 -17.41 24.59
C CYS A 5 8.54 -18.04 24.64
N ARG A 6 8.64 -19.32 25.04
CA ARG A 6 9.91 -20.04 25.10
C ARG A 6 10.41 -20.52 23.74
N PHE A 7 9.51 -20.80 22.81
CA PHE A 7 9.86 -21.28 21.46
C PHE A 7 10.52 -20.20 20.60
N TRP A 8 10.07 -18.95 20.74
CA TRP A 8 10.63 -17.83 20.00
C TRP A 8 12.00 -17.37 20.52
N LEU A 9 12.23 -17.47 21.82
CA LEU A 9 13.53 -17.13 22.41
C LEU A 9 14.62 -18.13 21.98
N THR A 10 14.27 -19.41 21.79
CA THR A 10 15.20 -20.47 21.36
C THR A 10 15.58 -20.34 19.90
N ILE A 11 14.68 -19.88 19.02
CA ILE A 11 14.98 -19.64 17.59
C ILE A 11 15.90 -18.42 17.42
N VAL A 12 15.69 -17.35 18.19
CA VAL A 12 16.58 -16.18 18.19
C VAL A 12 17.97 -16.52 18.73
N LEU A 13 18.07 -17.39 19.73
CA LEU A 13 19.37 -17.83 20.27
C LEU A 13 20.13 -18.77 19.32
N LEU A 14 19.43 -19.61 18.53
CA LEU A 14 20.03 -20.52 17.55
C LEU A 14 20.59 -19.77 16.32
N LEU A 15 20.01 -18.62 15.96
CA LEU A 15 20.55 -17.77 14.89
C LEU A 15 21.82 -16.99 15.31
N LEU A 16 22.04 -16.80 16.61
CA LEU A 16 23.23 -16.16 17.15
C LEU A 16 24.43 -17.12 17.26
N CYS A 17 24.25 -18.43 17.12
CA CYS A 17 25.29 -19.43 17.21
C CYS A 17 25.92 -19.85 15.87
N CYS A 18 25.47 -19.30 14.73
CA CYS A 18 26.12 -19.50 13.44
C CYS A 18 27.39 -18.63 13.38
N GLY A 19 28.52 -19.28 13.39
CA GLY A 19 29.84 -18.72 13.56
C GLY A 19 30.35 -17.72 12.52
N PRO A 20 31.59 -17.24 12.66
CA PRO A 20 32.10 -15.98 12.08
C PRO A 20 32.35 -15.96 10.56
N SER A 21 31.80 -16.88 9.77
CA SER A 21 31.96 -16.89 8.32
C SER A 21 30.97 -15.98 7.55
N LEU A 22 30.03 -15.34 8.24
CA LEU A 22 29.12 -14.36 7.63
C LEU A 22 29.62 -12.91 7.76
N ALA A 23 30.78 -12.69 8.36
CA ALA A 23 31.32 -11.37 8.68
C ALA A 23 31.95 -10.61 7.50
N GLN A 24 31.80 -11.08 6.26
CA GLN A 24 32.41 -10.43 5.09
C GLN A 24 31.46 -9.59 4.25
N ASN A 25 30.16 -9.55 4.63
CA ASN A 25 29.19 -8.56 4.12
C ASN A 25 28.66 -7.77 5.32
N ASP A 26 29.21 -6.59 5.55
CA ASP A 26 28.90 -5.71 6.68
C ASP A 26 27.42 -5.30 6.84
N ASP A 27 26.53 -5.74 5.97
CA ASP A 27 25.12 -5.32 5.91
C ASP A 27 24.10 -6.48 5.85
N ALA A 28 24.48 -7.72 6.04
CA ALA A 28 23.60 -8.86 5.83
C ALA A 28 22.37 -8.90 6.77
N LEU A 29 22.52 -8.42 8.00
CA LEU A 29 21.46 -8.41 9.01
C LEU A 29 21.41 -7.05 9.71
N LYS A 30 20.23 -6.40 9.67
CA LYS A 30 19.97 -5.12 10.34
C LYS A 30 18.80 -5.24 11.29
N LEU A 31 19.00 -4.90 12.54
CA LEU A 31 17.96 -4.77 13.54
C LEU A 31 17.56 -3.31 13.69
N LYS A 32 16.26 -3.02 13.68
CA LYS A 32 15.72 -1.67 13.92
C LYS A 32 14.72 -1.71 15.06
N ILE A 33 14.84 -0.73 15.94
CA ILE A 33 13.89 -0.49 17.03
C ILE A 33 13.41 0.94 16.86
N GLU A 34 12.10 1.13 16.76
CA GLU A 34 11.49 2.44 16.62
C GLU A 34 10.44 2.66 17.71
N SER A 35 10.41 3.87 18.24
CA SER A 35 9.35 4.36 19.11
C SER A 35 8.80 5.65 18.54
N SER A 36 7.49 5.70 18.29
CA SER A 36 6.79 6.85 17.72
C SER A 36 5.64 7.26 18.61
N LEU A 37 5.38 8.56 18.65
CA LEU A 37 4.22 9.16 19.27
C LEU A 37 3.45 9.93 18.20
N ARG A 38 2.20 9.55 17.98
CA ARG A 38 1.30 10.17 17.01
C ARG A 38 0.13 10.83 17.71
N PHE A 39 -0.17 12.05 17.31
CA PHE A 39 -1.35 12.80 17.73
C PHE A 39 -2.23 12.99 16.49
N ASP A 40 -3.49 12.62 16.59
CA ASP A 40 -4.51 12.79 15.56
C ASP A 40 -5.71 13.50 16.19
N ASN A 41 -6.07 14.68 15.69
CA ASN A 41 -7.16 15.45 16.27
C ASN A 41 -8.56 14.94 15.87
N ASN A 42 -8.66 14.04 14.89
CA ASN A 42 -9.91 13.49 14.38
C ASN A 42 -9.71 12.05 13.91
N LEU A 43 -9.46 11.13 14.85
CA LEU A 43 -9.16 9.71 14.55
C LEU A 43 -10.23 9.06 13.67
N PHE A 44 -11.49 9.35 13.95
CA PHE A 44 -12.64 8.72 13.28
C PHE A 44 -13.07 9.41 11.99
N ARG A 45 -12.38 10.48 11.59
CA ARG A 45 -12.70 11.22 10.35
C ARG A 45 -14.16 11.71 10.32
N LEU A 46 -14.65 12.20 11.44
CA LEU A 46 -15.99 12.72 11.60
C LEU A 46 -16.08 14.17 11.11
N PRO A 47 -17.25 14.60 10.62
CA PRO A 47 -17.49 15.99 10.27
C PRO A 47 -17.48 16.91 11.50
N ALA A 48 -17.25 18.20 11.28
CA ALA A 48 -17.11 19.16 12.39
C ALA A 48 -18.37 19.29 13.24
N GLU A 49 -19.56 19.10 12.64
CA GLU A 49 -20.87 19.17 13.28
C GLU A 49 -21.33 17.85 13.93
N ALA A 50 -20.50 16.81 13.90
CA ALA A 50 -20.84 15.52 14.48
C ALA A 50 -21.05 15.62 15.99
N ASN A 51 -22.12 15.01 16.49
CA ASN A 51 -22.32 14.85 17.92
C ASN A 51 -21.41 13.75 18.45
N LEU A 52 -20.19 14.13 18.86
CA LEU A 52 -19.16 13.20 19.31
C LEU A 52 -19.58 12.39 20.52
N ASN A 53 -20.30 13.01 21.46
CA ASN A 53 -20.77 12.33 22.66
C ASN A 53 -21.75 11.20 22.32
N ALA A 54 -22.68 11.44 21.40
CA ALA A 54 -23.64 10.42 20.96
C ALA A 54 -22.97 9.30 20.14
N LEU A 55 -21.92 9.62 19.35
CA LEU A 55 -21.25 8.65 18.47
C LEU A 55 -20.13 7.87 19.18
N LEU A 56 -19.37 8.52 20.04
CA LEU A 56 -18.14 7.99 20.61
C LEU A 56 -18.20 7.83 22.14
N GLY A 57 -19.23 8.39 22.80
CA GLY A 57 -19.27 8.49 24.27
C GLY A 57 -18.19 9.41 24.83
N SER A 58 -17.67 10.35 24.02
CA SER A 58 -16.58 11.26 24.35
C SER A 58 -16.81 12.61 23.69
N ASP A 59 -16.37 13.69 24.31
CA ASP A 59 -16.45 15.05 23.76
C ASP A 59 -15.35 15.35 22.72
N SER A 60 -14.44 14.39 22.49
CA SER A 60 -13.31 14.54 21.58
C SER A 60 -13.07 13.30 20.74
N ALA A 61 -12.81 13.50 19.43
CA ALA A 61 -12.31 12.46 18.51
C ALA A 61 -10.79 12.42 18.43
N ALA A 62 -10.09 13.22 19.25
CA ALA A 62 -8.64 13.28 19.26
C ALA A 62 -8.03 12.06 19.96
N GLU A 63 -6.92 11.58 19.41
CA GLU A 63 -6.24 10.40 19.93
C GLU A 63 -4.72 10.63 19.99
N ARG A 64 -4.11 10.02 20.97
CA ARG A 64 -2.67 9.83 21.08
C ARG A 64 -2.34 8.35 20.96
N ILE A 65 -1.48 8.01 20.02
CA ILE A 65 -1.10 6.63 19.73
C ILE A 65 0.38 6.46 20.01
N ASP A 66 0.71 5.58 20.97
CA ASP A 66 2.08 5.13 21.19
C ASP A 66 2.36 3.92 20.29
N ILE A 67 3.38 4.04 19.41
CA ILE A 67 3.72 3.02 18.41
C ILE A 67 5.13 2.55 18.68
N LYS A 68 5.30 1.23 18.85
CA LYS A 68 6.61 0.62 19.04
C LYS A 68 6.82 -0.47 18.01
N THR A 69 7.89 -0.37 17.24
CA THR A 69 8.22 -1.32 16.16
C THR A 69 9.58 -1.95 16.41
N LEU A 70 9.59 -3.27 16.30
CA LEU A 70 10.81 -4.06 16.17
C LEU A 70 10.85 -4.62 14.76
N SER A 71 11.94 -4.37 14.01
CA SER A 71 12.11 -4.84 12.64
C SER A 71 13.44 -5.55 12.47
N LEU A 72 13.41 -6.65 11.73
CA LEU A 72 14.58 -7.40 11.31
C LEU A 72 14.64 -7.35 9.78
N ASN A 73 15.79 -6.95 9.23
CA ASN A 73 16.04 -6.93 7.79
C ASN A 73 17.28 -7.76 7.51
N PHE A 74 17.15 -8.68 6.56
CA PHE A 74 18.24 -9.53 6.10
C PHE A 74 18.32 -9.42 4.58
N SER A 75 19.54 -9.22 4.07
CA SER A 75 19.81 -9.20 2.64
C SER A 75 21.13 -9.89 2.37
N THR A 76 21.13 -10.83 1.43
CA THR A 76 22.36 -11.51 1.00
C THR A 76 22.34 -11.77 -0.49
N THR A 77 23.52 -11.71 -1.10
CA THR A 77 23.71 -12.03 -2.52
C THR A 77 24.63 -13.23 -2.63
N LEU A 78 24.15 -14.29 -3.29
CA LEU A 78 24.88 -15.52 -3.55
C LEU A 78 24.95 -15.71 -5.07
N SER A 79 26.11 -15.38 -5.67
CA SER A 79 26.29 -15.38 -7.12
C SER A 79 25.25 -14.45 -7.80
N LEU A 80 24.40 -14.98 -8.67
CA LEU A 80 23.32 -14.27 -9.37
C LEU A 80 22.02 -14.24 -8.59
N GLN A 81 21.98 -14.79 -7.38
CA GLN A 81 20.80 -14.88 -6.54
C GLN A 81 20.87 -13.80 -5.45
N LYS A 82 19.76 -13.11 -5.19
CA LYS A 82 19.65 -12.18 -4.06
C LYS A 82 18.44 -12.55 -3.23
N LEU A 83 18.64 -12.73 -1.93
CA LEU A 83 17.57 -12.97 -0.98
C LEU A 83 17.41 -11.74 -0.08
N GLU A 84 16.18 -11.26 0.05
CA GLU A 84 15.79 -10.14 0.91
C GLU A 84 14.63 -10.56 1.80
N LEU A 85 14.80 -10.39 3.10
CA LEU A 85 13.78 -10.68 4.10
C LEU A 85 13.64 -9.48 5.01
N SER A 86 12.43 -9.03 5.25
CA SER A 86 12.11 -8.09 6.31
C SER A 86 10.91 -8.58 7.09
N ALA A 87 10.98 -8.47 8.41
CA ALA A 87 9.88 -8.80 9.30
C ALA A 87 9.77 -7.72 10.37
N SER A 88 8.56 -7.36 10.76
CA SER A 88 8.32 -6.40 11.83
C SER A 88 7.13 -6.78 12.69
N VAL A 89 7.26 -6.46 13.98
CA VAL A 89 6.17 -6.49 14.95
C VAL A 89 5.97 -5.07 15.43
N THR A 90 4.75 -4.55 15.23
CA THR A 90 4.38 -3.19 15.63
C THR A 90 3.25 -3.23 16.63
N ASN A 91 3.47 -2.66 17.81
CA ASN A 91 2.44 -2.50 18.84
C ASN A 91 1.88 -1.09 18.75
N TYR A 92 0.58 -0.98 18.47
CA TYR A 92 -0.20 0.25 18.46
C TYR A 92 -1.00 0.33 19.75
N ARG A 93 -0.74 1.34 20.57
CA ARG A 93 -1.43 1.57 21.81
C ARG A 93 -2.15 2.91 21.78
N TYR A 94 -3.47 2.85 21.72
CA TYR A 94 -4.38 4.00 21.73
C TYR A 94 -4.66 4.40 23.18
N GLN A 95 -4.57 5.70 23.48
CA GLN A 95 -4.70 6.19 24.83
C GLN A 95 -6.17 6.40 25.22
N ASN A 96 -6.94 7.10 24.40
CA ASN A 96 -8.34 7.43 24.67
C ASN A 96 -9.27 6.29 24.23
N PHE A 97 -9.05 5.76 23.03
CA PHE A 97 -9.83 4.66 22.44
C PHE A 97 -9.04 3.34 22.53
N SER A 98 -8.76 2.91 23.77
CA SER A 98 -7.85 1.77 24.05
C SER A 98 -8.29 0.45 23.42
N TYR A 99 -9.58 0.27 23.12
CA TYR A 99 -10.13 -0.90 22.43
C TYR A 99 -9.63 -1.03 20.97
N LEU A 100 -9.06 0.04 20.40
CA LEU A 100 -8.43 0.01 19.07
C LEU A 100 -6.99 -0.50 19.10
N SER A 101 -6.42 -0.73 20.29
CA SER A 101 -5.03 -1.18 20.42
C SER A 101 -4.82 -2.58 19.87
N PHE A 102 -3.77 -2.78 19.08
CA PHE A 102 -3.46 -4.06 18.44
C PHE A 102 -1.96 -4.22 18.18
N VAL A 103 -1.58 -5.45 17.85
CA VAL A 103 -0.23 -5.77 17.40
C VAL A 103 -0.30 -6.23 15.97
N ALA A 104 0.47 -5.57 15.09
CA ALA A 104 0.59 -5.93 13.68
C ALA A 104 1.86 -6.76 13.44
N HIS A 105 1.72 -7.82 12.63
CA HIS A 105 2.81 -8.68 12.22
C HIS A 105 2.96 -8.58 10.70
N ASN A 106 4.02 -7.87 10.26
CA ASN A 106 4.27 -7.62 8.84
C ASN A 106 5.54 -8.35 8.41
N TYR A 107 5.55 -8.83 7.19
CA TYR A 107 6.75 -9.34 6.56
C TYR A 107 6.78 -9.04 5.06
N ASN A 108 7.99 -9.00 4.51
CA ASN A 108 8.26 -9.01 3.09
C ASN A 108 9.47 -9.91 2.83
N ALA A 109 9.28 -10.90 1.97
CA ALA A 109 10.32 -11.84 1.55
C ALA A 109 10.42 -11.77 0.03
N ALA A 110 11.62 -11.59 -0.50
CA ALA A 110 11.88 -11.57 -1.93
C ALA A 110 13.12 -12.39 -2.25
N TRP A 111 13.00 -13.28 -3.23
CA TRP A 111 14.10 -13.98 -3.85
C TRP A 111 14.20 -13.54 -5.31
N HIS A 112 15.25 -12.78 -5.62
CA HIS A 112 15.63 -12.42 -6.97
C HIS A 112 16.50 -13.52 -7.52
N TRP A 113 15.95 -14.34 -8.39
CA TRP A 113 16.64 -15.49 -8.96
C TRP A 113 17.07 -15.21 -10.40
N ALA A 114 18.23 -15.77 -10.77
CA ALA A 114 18.69 -15.82 -12.14
C ALA A 114 19.25 -17.22 -12.42
N LEU A 115 18.67 -17.93 -13.35
CA LEU A 115 19.14 -19.24 -13.79
C LEU A 115 20.23 -19.11 -14.84
N THR A 116 20.12 -18.08 -15.69
CA THR A 116 21.11 -17.68 -16.67
C THR A 116 21.15 -16.14 -16.72
N PRO A 117 22.13 -15.52 -17.38
CA PRO A 117 22.12 -14.07 -17.61
C PRO A 117 20.86 -13.57 -18.34
N SER A 118 20.24 -14.43 -19.18
CA SER A 118 19.04 -14.09 -19.96
C SER A 118 17.73 -14.48 -19.29
N LEU A 119 17.74 -15.38 -18.29
CA LEU A 119 16.51 -15.86 -17.62
C LEU A 119 16.60 -15.58 -16.14
N ARG A 120 15.81 -14.63 -15.68
CA ARG A 120 15.75 -14.18 -14.28
C ARG A 120 14.31 -13.86 -13.88
N GLY A 121 14.10 -13.69 -12.59
CA GLY A 121 12.78 -13.33 -12.08
C GLY A 121 12.78 -13.13 -10.58
N ASN A 122 11.59 -13.06 -10.02
CA ASN A 122 11.38 -12.81 -8.60
C ASN A 122 10.36 -13.80 -8.05
N LEU A 123 10.61 -14.29 -6.83
CA LEU A 123 9.60 -14.91 -5.99
C LEU A 123 9.43 -14.03 -4.77
N GLY A 124 8.23 -13.47 -4.59
CA GLY A 124 7.91 -12.56 -3.51
C GLY A 124 6.72 -13.03 -2.68
N SER A 125 6.77 -12.75 -1.39
CA SER A 125 5.66 -12.93 -0.44
C SER A 125 5.65 -11.78 0.54
N GLN A 126 4.51 -11.14 0.71
CA GLN A 126 4.34 -10.06 1.68
C GLN A 126 3.04 -10.21 2.45
N ARG A 127 3.07 -9.79 3.71
CA ARG A 127 1.89 -9.63 4.57
C ARG A 127 1.90 -8.25 5.20
N GLN A 128 0.75 -7.61 5.24
CA GLN A 128 0.52 -6.34 5.89
C GLN A 128 -0.76 -6.38 6.71
N GLU A 129 -0.66 -6.00 7.98
CA GLU A 129 -1.78 -5.81 8.90
C GLU A 129 -1.93 -4.34 9.23
N VAL A 130 -3.14 -3.80 9.05
CA VAL A 130 -3.46 -2.39 9.31
C VAL A 130 -4.85 -2.27 9.92
N LEU A 131 -5.02 -1.31 10.83
CA LEU A 131 -6.36 -0.87 11.23
C LEU A 131 -7.01 -0.17 10.04
N ASN A 132 -8.23 -0.55 9.67
CA ASN A 132 -8.98 0.11 8.61
C ASN A 132 -9.24 1.58 8.94
N SER A 133 -9.16 2.42 7.91
CA SER A 133 -9.48 3.84 8.03
C SER A 133 -10.97 4.04 8.38
N PHE A 134 -11.25 4.91 9.33
CA PHE A 134 -12.60 5.32 9.66
C PHE A 134 -13.21 6.29 8.64
N ALA A 135 -12.45 6.76 7.67
CA ALA A 135 -12.95 7.63 6.60
C ALA A 135 -14.09 6.97 5.80
N ASP A 136 -14.02 5.64 5.59
CA ASP A 136 -15.01 4.88 4.83
C ASP A 136 -15.97 4.07 5.72
N TYR A 137 -15.59 3.83 6.97
CA TYR A 137 -16.35 3.05 7.96
C TYR A 137 -16.62 3.90 9.21
N GLN A 138 -17.33 5.02 9.00
CA GLN A 138 -17.56 6.00 10.06
C GLN A 138 -18.34 5.44 11.26
N GLY A 139 -17.90 5.79 12.44
CA GLY A 139 -18.70 5.82 13.65
C GLY A 139 -18.94 4.49 14.33
N PHE A 140 -18.26 3.44 14.01
CA PHE A 140 -18.65 2.14 14.54
C PHE A 140 -17.89 1.68 15.79
N GLY A 141 -17.04 2.51 16.35
CA GLY A 141 -16.41 2.21 17.65
C GLY A 141 -15.78 0.82 17.76
N LEU A 142 -15.60 0.11 16.65
CA LEU A 142 -15.11 -1.26 16.61
C LEU A 142 -13.73 -1.31 15.96
N GLN A 143 -12.83 -2.07 16.58
CA GLN A 143 -11.56 -2.38 15.97
C GLN A 143 -11.78 -3.28 14.76
N ASN A 144 -11.20 -2.90 13.62
CA ASN A 144 -11.19 -3.73 12.43
C ASN A 144 -9.80 -3.74 11.80
N VAL A 145 -9.00 -4.72 12.15
CA VAL A 145 -7.69 -4.95 11.54
C VAL A 145 -7.86 -5.77 10.27
N ARG A 146 -7.32 -5.25 9.18
CA ARG A 146 -7.28 -5.92 7.87
C ARG A 146 -5.90 -6.51 7.64
N SER A 147 -5.87 -7.76 7.21
CA SER A 147 -4.68 -8.46 6.77
C SER A 147 -4.71 -8.62 5.26
N ASN A 148 -3.67 -8.15 4.57
CA ASN A 148 -3.44 -8.35 3.15
C ASN A 148 -2.21 -9.25 2.98
N VAL A 149 -2.34 -10.31 2.17
CA VAL A 149 -1.22 -11.18 1.78
C VAL A 149 -1.12 -11.19 0.26
N ASN A 150 0.08 -11.00 -0.26
CA ASN A 150 0.35 -11.08 -1.69
C ASN A 150 1.58 -11.96 -1.94
N ASN A 151 1.41 -12.95 -2.81
CA ASN A 151 2.47 -13.84 -3.27
C ASN A 151 2.59 -13.71 -4.78
N ARG A 152 3.81 -13.57 -5.31
CA ARG A 152 4.07 -13.42 -6.74
C ARG A 152 5.32 -14.18 -7.14
N LEU A 153 5.23 -14.88 -8.26
CA LEU A 153 6.34 -15.43 -9.00
C LEU A 153 6.32 -14.80 -10.39
N ASP A 154 7.41 -14.24 -10.83
CA ASP A 154 7.58 -13.75 -12.18
C ASP A 154 8.89 -14.21 -12.79
N ALA A 155 8.94 -14.17 -14.12
CA ALA A 155 10.09 -14.50 -14.93
C ALA A 155 10.21 -13.50 -16.09
N VAL A 156 11.44 -13.14 -16.41
CA VAL A 156 11.81 -12.32 -17.57
C VAL A 156 12.86 -13.11 -18.37
N TYR A 157 12.56 -13.32 -19.64
CA TYR A 157 13.49 -13.93 -20.58
C TYR A 157 13.94 -12.91 -21.60
N ASP A 158 15.23 -12.55 -21.59
CA ASP A 158 15.85 -11.64 -22.54
C ASP A 158 16.22 -12.44 -23.81
N MET A 159 15.57 -12.12 -24.93
CA MET A 159 15.71 -12.87 -26.19
C MET A 159 16.98 -12.47 -26.96
N ASP A 160 17.23 -11.15 -27.04
CA ASP A 160 18.31 -10.60 -27.87
C ASP A 160 18.96 -9.32 -27.29
N GLY A 161 18.74 -9.05 -26.00
CA GLY A 161 19.18 -7.82 -25.31
C GLY A 161 18.27 -6.61 -25.55
N THR A 162 17.37 -6.66 -26.54
CA THR A 162 16.40 -5.60 -26.86
C THR A 162 14.98 -6.01 -26.46
N TRP A 163 14.59 -7.24 -26.77
CA TRP A 163 13.28 -7.80 -26.48
C TRP A 163 13.33 -8.77 -25.31
N SER A 164 12.35 -8.65 -24.43
CA SER A 164 12.17 -9.59 -23.32
C SER A 164 10.73 -10.07 -23.27
N ALA A 165 10.54 -11.37 -23.03
CA ALA A 165 9.27 -11.94 -22.65
C ALA A 165 9.11 -11.87 -21.13
N ILE A 166 7.89 -11.57 -20.66
CA ILE A 166 7.52 -11.48 -19.24
C ILE A 166 6.40 -12.45 -18.98
N ALA A 167 6.50 -13.22 -17.92
CA ALA A 167 5.42 -14.08 -17.44
C ALA A 167 5.33 -13.98 -15.90
N GLY A 168 4.13 -14.03 -15.36
CA GLY A 168 3.93 -13.97 -13.93
C GLY A 168 2.67 -14.69 -13.47
N VAL A 169 2.71 -15.14 -12.23
CA VAL A 169 1.53 -15.64 -11.51
C VAL A 169 1.51 -14.99 -10.13
N SER A 170 0.32 -14.63 -9.66
CA SER A 170 0.18 -14.13 -8.30
C SER A 170 -1.07 -14.65 -7.60
N ARG A 171 -1.01 -14.59 -6.28
CA ARG A 171 -2.15 -14.83 -5.40
C ARG A 171 -2.20 -13.73 -4.37
N SER A 172 -3.34 -13.05 -4.26
CA SER A 172 -3.63 -12.07 -3.23
C SER A 172 -4.80 -12.51 -2.38
N SER A 173 -4.78 -12.16 -1.10
CA SER A 173 -5.90 -12.36 -0.20
C SER A 173 -6.05 -11.16 0.73
N GLN A 174 -7.29 -10.86 1.07
CA GLN A 174 -7.67 -9.86 2.05
C GLN A 174 -8.64 -10.48 3.05
N THR A 175 -8.39 -10.24 4.33
CA THR A 175 -9.29 -10.65 5.42
C THR A 175 -9.45 -9.53 6.42
N ASN A 176 -10.65 -9.34 6.93
CA ASN A 176 -11.04 -8.35 7.94
C ASN A 176 -11.52 -9.04 9.21
N GLN A 177 -11.31 -8.40 10.37
CA GLN A 177 -11.78 -8.95 11.64
C GLN A 177 -13.30 -8.78 11.83
N GLN A 178 -13.89 -7.71 11.25
CA GLN A 178 -15.32 -7.39 11.46
C GLN A 178 -16.18 -8.02 10.38
N ALA A 179 -17.23 -8.69 10.78
CA ALA A 179 -18.16 -9.39 9.89
C ALA A 179 -18.79 -8.48 8.83
N LEU A 180 -19.12 -7.21 9.20
CA LEU A 180 -19.70 -6.25 8.26
C LEU A 180 -18.77 -5.92 7.07
N THR A 181 -17.47 -5.89 7.31
CA THR A 181 -16.46 -5.62 6.26
C THR A 181 -15.94 -6.91 5.63
N ALA A 182 -16.17 -8.05 6.26
CA ALA A 182 -15.75 -9.37 5.78
C ALA A 182 -16.50 -9.80 4.49
N GLU A 183 -17.63 -9.17 4.15
CA GLU A 183 -18.24 -9.36 2.80
C GLU A 183 -17.30 -8.91 1.67
N GLY A 184 -16.35 -8.03 1.95
CA GLY A 184 -15.29 -7.59 1.04
C GLY A 184 -14.06 -8.51 1.04
N ASP A 185 -13.99 -9.53 1.88
CA ASP A 185 -12.87 -10.46 1.96
C ASP A 185 -12.81 -11.35 0.73
N TYR A 186 -11.61 -11.52 0.19
CA TYR A 186 -11.43 -12.27 -1.04
C TYR A 186 -10.10 -12.99 -1.12
N ASN A 187 -10.06 -14.01 -1.96
CA ASN A 187 -8.86 -14.59 -2.56
C ASN A 187 -8.88 -14.33 -4.06
N ALA A 188 -7.77 -13.88 -4.61
CA ALA A 188 -7.62 -13.69 -6.05
C ALA A 188 -6.35 -14.36 -6.57
N ARG A 189 -6.42 -14.86 -7.82
CA ARG A 189 -5.29 -15.45 -8.55
C ARG A 189 -5.18 -14.75 -9.89
N SER A 190 -3.96 -14.37 -10.28
CA SER A 190 -3.73 -13.80 -11.59
C SER A 190 -2.59 -14.50 -12.34
N VAL A 191 -2.72 -14.48 -13.64
CA VAL A 191 -1.67 -14.86 -14.60
C VAL A 191 -1.46 -13.66 -15.49
N ASP A 192 -0.21 -13.29 -15.73
CA ASP A 192 0.16 -12.20 -16.63
C ASP A 192 1.24 -12.66 -17.62
N LEU A 193 1.09 -12.18 -18.85
CA LEU A 193 2.04 -12.38 -19.94
C LEU A 193 2.31 -11.04 -20.61
N GLY A 194 3.56 -10.81 -20.99
CA GLY A 194 3.92 -9.53 -21.60
C GLY A 194 5.19 -9.60 -22.43
N LEU A 195 5.39 -8.53 -23.20
CA LEU A 195 6.59 -8.26 -23.97
C LEU A 195 7.13 -6.89 -23.58
N ARG A 196 8.44 -6.77 -23.54
CA ARG A 196 9.14 -5.51 -23.28
C ARG A 196 10.20 -5.29 -24.38
N TYR A 197 10.19 -4.09 -24.92
CA TYR A 197 11.24 -3.53 -25.74
C TYR A 197 12.10 -2.59 -24.92
N ALA A 198 13.41 -2.78 -24.88
CA ALA A 198 14.37 -1.93 -24.19
C ALA A 198 15.26 -1.22 -25.22
N ALA A 199 15.22 0.12 -25.22
CA ALA A 199 16.10 0.93 -26.07
C ALA A 199 17.47 1.13 -25.42
N GLY A 200 18.52 1.33 -26.23
CA GLY A 200 19.88 1.59 -25.75
C GLY A 200 20.02 2.87 -24.89
N SER A 201 19.03 3.78 -24.90
CA SER A 201 18.94 4.95 -24.02
C SER A 201 18.57 4.64 -22.57
N GLY A 202 18.24 3.38 -22.26
CA GLY A 202 17.65 2.97 -21.00
C GLY A 202 16.12 3.12 -20.92
N SER A 203 15.49 3.67 -21.96
CA SER A 203 14.02 3.74 -22.08
C SER A 203 13.45 2.37 -22.45
N SER A 204 12.21 2.09 -22.04
CA SER A 204 11.56 0.82 -22.40
C SER A 204 10.06 0.98 -22.58
N LEU A 205 9.50 0.17 -23.46
CA LEU A 205 8.06 0.04 -23.68
C LEU A 205 7.65 -1.40 -23.39
N SER A 206 6.61 -1.60 -22.59
CA SER A 206 6.09 -2.94 -22.32
C SER A 206 4.59 -3.00 -22.51
N TYR A 207 4.13 -4.15 -22.99
CA TYR A 207 2.71 -4.51 -23.04
C TYR A 207 2.49 -5.76 -22.21
N THR A 208 1.49 -5.74 -21.34
CA THR A 208 1.16 -6.85 -20.45
C THR A 208 -0.35 -7.11 -20.48
N LEU A 209 -0.72 -8.37 -20.67
CA LEU A 209 -2.07 -8.88 -20.53
C LEU A 209 -2.16 -9.68 -19.22
N ARG A 210 -3.12 -9.33 -18.35
CA ARG A 210 -3.35 -10.01 -17.07
C ARG A 210 -4.78 -10.50 -16.99
N ASN A 211 -4.94 -11.76 -16.59
CA ASN A 211 -6.21 -12.35 -16.20
C ASN A 211 -6.22 -12.57 -14.69
N ASN A 212 -7.20 -12.01 -14.01
CA ASN A 212 -7.36 -12.08 -12.56
C ASN A 212 -8.74 -12.66 -12.21
N ASN A 213 -8.75 -13.74 -11.45
CA ASN A 213 -9.97 -14.41 -10.96
C ASN A 213 -10.02 -14.29 -9.44
N GLY A 214 -11.08 -13.70 -8.91
CA GLY A 214 -11.30 -13.51 -7.48
C GLY A 214 -12.53 -14.24 -6.99
N THR A 215 -12.45 -14.73 -5.74
CA THR A 215 -13.57 -15.35 -5.01
C THR A 215 -13.72 -14.62 -3.69
N TYR A 216 -14.92 -14.12 -3.40
CA TYR A 216 -15.25 -13.53 -2.11
C TYR A 216 -15.53 -14.63 -1.08
N LEU A 217 -14.99 -14.47 0.14
CA LEU A 217 -14.99 -15.54 1.14
C LEU A 217 -16.28 -15.63 1.93
N ASN A 218 -16.98 -14.50 2.11
CA ASN A 218 -18.11 -14.39 3.03
C ASN A 218 -19.41 -13.95 2.31
N ARG A 219 -19.54 -14.27 1.03
CA ARG A 219 -20.76 -13.99 0.25
C ARG A 219 -21.50 -15.28 -0.09
N VAL A 220 -22.80 -15.22 0.05
CA VAL A 220 -23.71 -16.35 -0.22
C VAL A 220 -24.70 -15.96 -1.30
N LEU A 221 -24.93 -16.86 -2.27
CA LEU A 221 -25.89 -16.70 -3.34
C LEU A 221 -27.19 -17.47 -3.04
N PRO A 222 -28.36 -16.94 -3.46
CA PRO A 222 -28.60 -15.63 -4.04
C PRO A 222 -28.42 -14.51 -3.02
N SER A 223 -27.87 -13.35 -3.45
CA SER A 223 -27.68 -12.18 -2.59
C SER A 223 -28.74 -11.12 -2.86
N PRO A 224 -29.49 -10.63 -1.85
CA PRO A 224 -30.46 -9.54 -2.01
C PRO A 224 -29.82 -8.25 -2.51
N GLY A 225 -28.54 -8.02 -2.17
CA GLY A 225 -27.77 -6.86 -2.61
C GLY A 225 -27.10 -7.03 -3.96
N LEU A 226 -27.36 -8.13 -4.69
CA LEU A 226 -26.70 -8.49 -5.95
C LEU A 226 -25.16 -8.57 -5.82
N TYR A 227 -24.65 -8.99 -4.66
CA TYR A 227 -23.21 -9.18 -4.43
C TYR A 227 -22.81 -10.59 -4.89
N ASP A 228 -22.02 -10.66 -5.96
CA ASP A 228 -21.51 -11.92 -6.50
C ASP A 228 -20.48 -12.55 -5.56
N ASP A 229 -20.37 -13.85 -5.58
CA ASP A 229 -19.36 -14.61 -4.83
C ASP A 229 -17.99 -14.65 -5.53
N GLY A 230 -17.89 -14.12 -6.75
CA GLY A 230 -16.67 -14.06 -7.51
C GLY A 230 -16.66 -12.99 -8.59
N TYR A 231 -15.51 -12.87 -9.26
CA TYR A 231 -15.32 -12.01 -10.42
C TYR A 231 -14.20 -12.53 -11.31
N GLN A 232 -14.26 -12.14 -12.59
CA GLN A 232 -13.16 -12.23 -13.54
C GLN A 232 -12.76 -10.83 -13.99
N GLN A 233 -11.47 -10.55 -14.10
CA GLN A 233 -10.98 -9.27 -14.59
C GLN A 233 -9.84 -9.48 -15.57
N ILE A 234 -9.94 -8.82 -16.71
CA ILE A 234 -8.89 -8.76 -17.73
C ILE A 234 -8.34 -7.34 -17.75
N ASP A 235 -7.02 -7.23 -17.62
CA ASP A 235 -6.29 -5.97 -17.70
C ASP A 235 -5.31 -6.04 -18.87
N SER A 236 -5.36 -5.05 -19.75
CA SER A 236 -4.45 -4.89 -20.88
C SER A 236 -3.68 -3.59 -20.70
N GLU A 237 -2.41 -3.67 -20.32
CA GLU A 237 -1.59 -2.52 -19.92
C GLU A 237 -0.46 -2.27 -20.93
N LEU A 238 -0.32 -1.01 -21.34
CA LEU A 238 0.86 -0.47 -22.03
C LEU A 238 1.61 0.45 -21.06
N ARG A 239 2.91 0.24 -20.89
CA ARG A 239 3.77 1.03 -20.00
C ARG A 239 5.02 1.49 -20.74
N LEU A 240 5.30 2.79 -20.62
CA LEU A 240 6.50 3.44 -21.14
C LEU A 240 7.34 3.96 -19.97
N HIS A 241 8.57 3.48 -19.86
CA HIS A 241 9.61 4.11 -19.09
C HIS A 241 10.48 4.95 -20.02
N TRP A 242 10.55 6.26 -19.78
CA TRP A 242 11.26 7.19 -20.65
C TRP A 242 12.35 7.93 -19.88
N VAL A 243 13.60 7.65 -20.22
CA VAL A 243 14.76 8.39 -19.72
C VAL A 243 14.88 9.68 -20.53
N LEU A 244 14.44 10.79 -19.93
CA LEU A 244 14.45 12.12 -20.57
C LEU A 244 15.85 12.73 -20.58
N SER A 245 16.58 12.55 -19.47
CA SER A 245 17.95 13.01 -19.31
C SER A 245 18.65 12.23 -18.18
N GLY A 246 19.94 12.46 -17.95
CA GLY A 246 20.64 11.91 -16.78
C GLY A 246 20.09 12.34 -15.41
N LYS A 247 19.15 13.30 -15.39
CA LYS A 247 18.52 13.83 -14.17
C LYS A 247 17.01 13.69 -14.15
N SER A 248 16.39 13.19 -15.20
CA SER A 248 14.94 13.11 -15.29
C SER A 248 14.49 11.86 -16.04
N ALA A 249 13.45 11.21 -15.51
CA ALA A 249 12.76 10.09 -16.13
C ALA A 249 11.25 10.22 -15.92
N ALA A 250 10.49 9.71 -16.88
CA ALA A 250 9.04 9.66 -16.82
C ALA A 250 8.56 8.22 -17.00
N ASP A 251 7.62 7.79 -16.17
CA ASP A 251 6.89 6.54 -16.29
C ASP A 251 5.44 6.85 -16.63
N LEU A 252 4.98 6.34 -17.78
CA LEU A 252 3.61 6.48 -18.24
C LEU A 252 3.00 5.10 -18.37
N TYR A 253 1.74 4.98 -18.00
CA TYR A 253 0.98 3.77 -18.31
C TYR A 253 -0.46 4.09 -18.69
N THR A 254 -1.05 3.21 -19.47
CA THR A 254 -2.49 3.14 -19.70
C THR A 254 -2.91 1.69 -19.71
N SER A 255 -4.05 1.39 -19.09
CA SER A 255 -4.61 0.04 -19.15
C SER A 255 -6.12 0.07 -19.38
N GLN A 256 -6.60 -0.89 -20.14
CA GLN A 256 -8.03 -1.18 -20.27
C GLN A 256 -8.37 -2.29 -19.29
N ILE A 257 -9.32 -2.01 -18.38
CA ILE A 257 -9.87 -2.97 -17.43
C ILE A 257 -11.24 -3.40 -17.90
N SER A 258 -11.52 -4.70 -17.81
CA SER A 258 -12.87 -5.26 -17.93
C SER A 258 -13.08 -6.26 -16.80
N ARG A 259 -14.06 -5.99 -15.93
CA ARG A 259 -14.47 -6.89 -14.84
C ARG A 259 -15.88 -7.37 -15.04
N SER A 260 -16.05 -8.68 -14.94
CA SER A 260 -17.35 -9.36 -15.05
C SER A 260 -17.64 -10.19 -13.80
N HIS A 261 -18.93 -10.37 -13.52
CA HIS A 261 -19.46 -11.10 -12.37
C HIS A 261 -20.37 -12.23 -12.89
N PRO A 262 -20.06 -13.51 -12.60
CA PRO A 262 -20.75 -14.65 -13.20
C PRO A 262 -22.26 -14.72 -12.97
N ASN A 263 -22.74 -14.25 -11.80
CA ASN A 263 -24.14 -14.35 -11.41
C ASN A 263 -24.90 -13.02 -11.52
N TYR A 264 -24.19 -11.90 -11.45
CA TYR A 264 -24.81 -10.55 -11.44
C TYR A 264 -24.11 -9.60 -12.41
N ALA A 265 -24.41 -9.74 -13.71
CA ALA A 265 -23.85 -8.90 -14.77
C ALA A 265 -24.13 -7.39 -14.57
N GLN A 266 -25.11 -7.02 -13.73
CA GLN A 266 -25.38 -5.64 -13.33
C GLN A 266 -24.20 -5.00 -12.55
N ARG A 267 -23.29 -5.82 -12.02
CA ARG A 267 -22.07 -5.41 -11.34
C ARG A 267 -20.88 -5.24 -12.26
N ASP A 268 -21.02 -5.64 -13.53
CA ASP A 268 -19.94 -5.54 -14.51
C ASP A 268 -19.54 -4.10 -14.76
N TYR A 269 -18.27 -3.88 -14.98
CA TYR A 269 -17.79 -2.57 -15.41
C TYR A 269 -16.51 -2.71 -16.23
N SER A 270 -16.29 -1.72 -17.07
CA SER A 270 -15.06 -1.56 -17.84
C SER A 270 -14.66 -0.10 -17.88
N GLY A 271 -13.36 0.13 -18.06
CA GLY A 271 -12.84 1.48 -18.16
C GLY A 271 -11.33 1.51 -18.30
N ARG A 272 -10.77 2.70 -18.22
CA ARG A 272 -9.33 2.91 -18.45
C ARG A 272 -8.67 3.45 -17.19
N ASN A 273 -7.59 2.80 -16.80
CA ASN A 273 -6.60 3.39 -15.91
C ASN A 273 -5.51 4.06 -16.74
N ALA A 274 -4.93 5.11 -16.20
CA ALA A 274 -3.78 5.78 -16.78
C ALA A 274 -2.96 6.44 -15.68
N GLY A 275 -1.68 6.65 -15.93
CA GLY A 275 -0.84 7.39 -15.00
C GLY A 275 0.44 7.91 -15.65
N LEU A 276 0.94 8.94 -15.01
CA LEU A 276 2.20 9.60 -15.32
C LEU A 276 2.95 9.80 -14.00
N ASN A 277 4.21 9.44 -13.96
CA ASN A 277 5.12 9.74 -12.87
C ASN A 277 6.39 10.37 -13.43
N LEU A 278 6.69 11.60 -13.06
CA LEU A 278 7.89 12.33 -13.45
C LEU A 278 8.81 12.44 -12.25
N ASN A 279 10.04 11.95 -12.39
CA ASN A 279 11.11 12.12 -11.41
C ASN A 279 12.16 13.08 -11.95
N TRP A 280 12.48 14.12 -11.20
CA TRP A 280 13.44 15.15 -11.59
C TRP A 280 14.41 15.48 -10.46
N TYR A 281 15.68 15.13 -10.66
CA TYR A 281 16.81 15.46 -9.79
C TYR A 281 17.41 16.80 -10.24
N PHE A 282 16.80 17.93 -9.87
CA PHE A 282 17.23 19.24 -10.33
C PHE A 282 18.53 19.71 -9.66
N SER A 283 18.94 19.10 -8.53
CA SER A 283 20.26 19.27 -7.94
C SER A 283 20.74 17.98 -7.28
N GLY A 284 22.02 17.92 -6.89
CA GLY A 284 22.57 16.77 -6.12
C GLY A 284 21.95 16.60 -4.73
N LYS A 285 21.15 17.59 -4.25
CA LYS A 285 20.50 17.58 -2.93
C LYS A 285 18.98 17.60 -2.98
N SER A 286 18.41 17.73 -4.15
CA SER A 286 16.98 17.96 -4.28
C SER A 286 16.37 17.20 -5.44
N ALA A 287 15.26 16.51 -5.18
CA ALA A 287 14.47 15.80 -6.16
C ALA A 287 13.00 16.21 -6.06
N LEU A 288 12.33 16.29 -7.19
CA LEU A 288 10.89 16.49 -7.31
C LEU A 288 10.29 15.29 -8.01
N THR A 289 9.22 14.74 -7.42
CA THR A 289 8.36 13.77 -8.07
C THR A 289 6.99 14.40 -8.28
N ALA A 290 6.50 14.39 -9.52
CA ALA A 290 5.14 14.80 -9.86
C ALA A 290 4.43 13.61 -10.46
N SER A 291 3.26 13.26 -9.96
CA SER A 291 2.48 12.15 -10.50
C SER A 291 1.01 12.53 -10.68
N TRP A 292 0.42 11.95 -11.70
CA TRP A 292 -1.02 11.89 -11.93
C TRP A 292 -1.43 10.45 -12.18
N ALA A 293 -2.57 10.04 -11.63
CA ALA A 293 -3.13 8.72 -11.87
C ALA A 293 -4.64 8.78 -11.93
N ARG A 294 -5.23 8.05 -12.88
CA ARG A 294 -6.65 7.67 -12.92
C ARG A 294 -6.76 6.20 -12.67
N GLU A 295 -7.54 5.83 -11.66
CA GLU A 295 -7.67 4.45 -11.21
C GLU A 295 -9.14 4.08 -11.02
N LEU A 296 -9.54 2.94 -11.55
CA LEU A 296 -10.83 2.32 -11.29
C LEU A 296 -10.66 1.21 -10.27
N ALA A 297 -11.51 1.22 -9.24
CA ALA A 297 -11.54 0.20 -8.21
C ALA A 297 -12.97 -0.31 -7.99
N SER A 298 -13.11 -1.59 -7.70
CA SER A 298 -14.41 -2.14 -7.31
C SER A 298 -14.89 -1.49 -6.01
N TYR A 299 -16.08 -0.90 -6.04
CA TYR A 299 -16.73 -0.33 -4.87
C TYR A 299 -18.23 -0.65 -4.94
N GLN A 300 -18.61 -1.77 -4.36
CA GLN A 300 -19.95 -2.32 -4.49
C GLN A 300 -20.84 -1.87 -3.34
N THR A 301 -21.85 -1.07 -3.69
CA THR A 301 -22.92 -0.65 -2.77
C THR A 301 -24.28 -0.81 -3.48
N SER A 302 -25.35 -0.37 -2.84
CA SER A 302 -26.67 -0.31 -3.50
C SER A 302 -26.73 0.71 -4.64
N THR A 303 -25.83 1.69 -4.66
CA THR A 303 -25.85 2.81 -5.61
C THR A 303 -24.64 2.86 -6.54
N SER A 304 -23.62 2.02 -6.33
CA SER A 304 -22.39 2.02 -7.14
C SER A 304 -21.79 0.63 -7.31
N ASN A 305 -21.09 0.42 -8.41
CA ASN A 305 -20.33 -0.79 -8.72
C ASN A 305 -18.83 -0.58 -8.57
N TYR A 306 -18.35 0.61 -8.89
CA TYR A 306 -16.94 0.97 -8.86
C TYR A 306 -16.74 2.45 -8.52
N SER A 307 -15.54 2.78 -8.13
CA SER A 307 -15.07 4.17 -8.03
C SER A 307 -14.05 4.45 -9.12
N GLN A 308 -14.05 5.67 -9.63
CA GLN A 308 -12.99 6.24 -10.44
C GLN A 308 -12.33 7.35 -9.64
N THR A 309 -11.03 7.25 -9.46
CA THR A 309 -10.26 8.25 -8.71
C THR A 309 -9.19 8.87 -9.61
N ASP A 310 -9.24 10.18 -9.77
CA ASP A 310 -8.20 11.00 -10.37
C ASP A 310 -7.35 11.60 -9.24
N ARG A 311 -6.05 11.34 -9.24
CA ARG A 311 -5.13 11.76 -8.18
C ARG A 311 -3.93 12.49 -8.75
N ILE A 312 -3.58 13.61 -8.14
CA ILE A 312 -2.33 14.34 -8.39
C ILE A 312 -1.50 14.31 -7.12
N THR A 313 -0.22 13.98 -7.24
CA THR A 313 0.73 14.05 -6.12
C THR A 313 1.97 14.84 -6.53
N LEU A 314 2.39 15.75 -5.65
CA LEU A 314 3.67 16.45 -5.75
C LEU A 314 4.49 16.11 -4.49
N ALA A 315 5.69 15.60 -4.67
CA ALA A 315 6.58 15.27 -3.56
C ALA A 315 7.97 15.84 -3.82
N GLN A 316 8.48 16.57 -2.84
CA GLN A 316 9.83 17.13 -2.86
C GLN A 316 10.68 16.50 -1.76
N LEU A 317 11.89 16.14 -2.13
CA LEU A 317 12.93 15.68 -1.22
C LEU A 317 14.08 16.68 -1.26
N TRP A 318 14.53 17.14 -0.08
CA TRP A 318 15.63 18.09 0.05
C TRP A 318 16.60 17.65 1.14
N GLN A 319 17.80 17.24 0.70
CA GLN A 319 18.93 16.93 1.57
C GLN A 319 19.58 18.24 2.04
N VAL A 320 19.08 18.82 3.13
CA VAL A 320 19.57 20.09 3.70
C VAL A 320 21.03 19.98 4.11
N SER A 321 21.39 18.86 4.77
CA SER A 321 22.75 18.53 5.16
C SER A 321 22.97 17.00 5.03
N PRO A 322 24.20 16.48 5.17
CA PRO A 322 24.43 15.02 5.20
C PRO A 322 23.61 14.27 6.26
N LYS A 323 23.17 14.99 7.31
CA LYS A 323 22.42 14.43 8.44
C LYS A 323 20.95 14.84 8.48
N THR A 324 20.49 15.69 7.57
CA THR A 324 19.15 16.27 7.64
C THR A 324 18.45 16.20 6.30
N LEU A 325 17.31 15.54 6.28
CA LEU A 325 16.43 15.38 5.11
C LEU A 325 15.08 15.99 5.41
N VAL A 326 14.59 16.83 4.51
CA VAL A 326 13.23 17.39 4.52
C VAL A 326 12.45 16.78 3.37
N ARG A 327 11.21 16.37 3.64
CA ARG A 327 10.26 15.91 2.63
C ARG A 327 8.98 16.71 2.76
N ALA A 328 8.49 17.21 1.64
CA ALA A 328 7.17 17.82 1.53
C ALA A 328 6.35 17.00 0.51
N ARG A 329 5.07 16.77 0.80
CA ARG A 329 4.15 16.07 -0.09
C ARG A 329 2.80 16.78 -0.07
N TYR A 330 2.24 16.94 -1.26
CA TYR A 330 0.86 17.38 -1.45
C TYR A 330 0.15 16.37 -2.35
N GLU A 331 -1.07 16.03 -1.99
CA GLU A 331 -1.94 15.13 -2.75
C GLU A 331 -3.33 15.75 -2.85
N ALA A 332 -3.88 15.74 -4.05
CA ALA A 332 -5.27 16.06 -4.31
C ALA A 332 -5.90 14.92 -5.11
N ALA A 333 -7.07 14.44 -4.71
CA ALA A 333 -7.77 13.40 -5.42
C ALA A 333 -9.26 13.70 -5.48
N GLN A 334 -9.86 13.39 -6.65
CA GLN A 334 -11.30 13.37 -6.86
C GLN A 334 -11.74 11.95 -7.10
N SER A 335 -12.75 11.50 -6.37
CA SER A 335 -13.33 10.15 -6.51
C SER A 335 -14.81 10.25 -6.84
N ASP A 336 -15.20 9.62 -7.94
CA ASP A 336 -16.60 9.49 -8.37
C ASP A 336 -17.02 8.02 -8.24
N TYR A 337 -18.19 7.76 -7.62
CA TYR A 337 -18.73 6.43 -7.37
C TYR A 337 -19.82 6.13 -8.39
N LEU A 338 -19.53 5.20 -9.30
CA LEU A 338 -20.23 5.03 -10.55
C LEU A 338 -20.86 3.63 -10.69
N GLY A 339 -21.83 3.51 -11.62
CA GLY A 339 -22.50 2.26 -11.96
C GLY A 339 -23.56 1.88 -10.91
N SER A 340 -24.83 2.07 -11.21
CA SER A 340 -25.93 1.67 -10.33
C SER A 340 -26.43 0.27 -10.69
N PRO A 341 -26.28 -0.75 -9.80
CA PRO A 341 -26.72 -2.12 -10.09
C PRO A 341 -28.23 -2.27 -10.18
N PHE A 342 -28.99 -1.35 -9.59
CA PHE A 342 -30.45 -1.36 -9.59
C PHE A 342 -31.07 -0.34 -10.56
N GLY A 343 -30.24 0.36 -11.36
CA GLY A 343 -30.71 1.42 -12.27
C GLY A 343 -31.34 2.61 -11.55
N LEU A 344 -31.02 2.83 -10.29
CA LEU A 344 -31.56 3.93 -9.49
C LEU A 344 -31.06 5.28 -10.04
N LEU A 345 -31.97 6.21 -10.25
CA LEU A 345 -31.66 7.59 -10.61
C LEU A 345 -31.35 8.40 -9.35
N VAL A 346 -30.16 8.13 -8.78
CA VAL A 346 -29.62 8.89 -7.64
C VAL A 346 -28.39 9.67 -8.09
N THR A 347 -28.17 10.82 -7.47
CA THR A 347 -26.93 11.57 -7.71
C THR A 347 -25.76 10.71 -7.24
N PRO A 348 -24.78 10.39 -8.12
CA PRO A 348 -23.61 9.61 -7.72
C PRO A 348 -22.83 10.33 -6.61
N ARG A 349 -22.31 9.56 -5.68
CA ARG A 349 -21.36 10.09 -4.67
C ARG A 349 -20.12 10.60 -5.39
N SER A 350 -19.70 11.81 -5.06
CA SER A 350 -18.45 12.42 -5.52
C SER A 350 -17.73 13.06 -4.35
N GLU A 351 -16.41 12.92 -4.31
CA GLU A 351 -15.59 13.38 -3.21
C GLU A 351 -14.29 14.00 -3.71
N THR A 352 -13.85 15.04 -3.02
CA THR A 352 -12.52 15.63 -3.18
C THR A 352 -11.76 15.46 -1.88
N THR A 353 -10.56 14.87 -1.96
CA THR A 353 -9.65 14.75 -0.84
C THR A 353 -8.38 15.56 -1.10
N ASN A 354 -7.88 16.24 -0.08
CA ASN A 354 -6.62 16.95 -0.11
C ASN A 354 -5.79 16.53 1.11
N ALA A 355 -4.50 16.28 0.90
CA ALA A 355 -3.57 16.00 1.98
C ALA A 355 -2.25 16.72 1.73
N ALA A 356 -1.72 17.37 2.75
CA ALA A 356 -0.41 18.00 2.73
C ALA A 356 0.40 17.49 3.92
N SER A 357 1.64 17.11 3.69
CA SER A 357 2.54 16.68 4.75
C SER A 357 3.93 17.28 4.60
N LEU A 358 4.55 17.55 5.74
CA LEU A 358 5.94 17.98 5.87
C LEU A 358 6.63 17.09 6.89
N SER A 359 7.77 16.53 6.54
CA SER A 359 8.57 15.75 7.48
C SER A 359 10.04 16.14 7.44
N LEU A 360 10.68 16.01 8.58
CA LEU A 360 12.09 16.24 8.80
C LEU A 360 12.68 15.02 9.47
N ASP A 361 13.74 14.46 8.86
CA ASP A 361 14.56 13.42 9.47
C ASP A 361 15.92 14.02 9.81
N TRP A 362 16.34 13.80 11.03
CA TRP A 362 17.64 14.18 11.54
C TRP A 362 18.39 12.97 12.05
N GLN A 363 19.56 12.69 11.47
CA GLN A 363 20.43 11.58 11.84
C GLN A 363 21.67 12.11 12.58
N PRO A 364 21.58 12.40 13.90
CA PRO A 364 22.70 12.89 14.69
C PRO A 364 23.85 11.90 14.72
N TYR A 365 23.54 10.60 14.78
CA TYR A 365 24.48 9.48 14.78
C TYR A 365 24.07 8.46 13.70
N GLN A 366 25.02 7.65 13.22
CA GLN A 366 24.77 6.65 12.17
C GLN A 366 23.67 5.63 12.54
N TYR A 367 23.55 5.35 13.83
CA TYR A 367 22.59 4.38 14.38
C TYR A 367 21.28 5.02 14.89
N LEU A 368 21.16 6.36 14.90
CA LEU A 368 19.99 7.06 15.44
C LEU A 368 19.39 8.02 14.41
N THR A 369 18.13 7.84 14.11
CA THR A 369 17.33 8.80 13.32
C THR A 369 16.16 9.31 14.16
N ILE A 370 16.00 10.63 14.21
CA ILE A 370 14.87 11.31 14.83
C ILE A 370 14.04 11.91 13.69
N SER A 371 12.74 11.57 13.64
CA SER A 371 11.85 12.06 12.62
C SER A 371 10.68 12.83 13.24
N THR A 372 10.28 13.89 12.57
CA THR A 372 9.08 14.67 12.89
C THR A 372 8.25 14.85 11.65
N SER A 373 6.94 14.67 11.72
CA SER A 373 6.04 14.92 10.61
C SER A 373 4.77 15.62 11.05
N LEU A 374 4.27 16.48 10.18
CA LEU A 374 2.96 17.12 10.27
C LEU A 374 2.17 16.80 9.03
N GLU A 375 0.92 16.44 9.19
CA GLU A 375 0.00 16.16 8.10
C GLU A 375 -1.31 16.88 8.34
N ASN A 376 -1.87 17.47 7.28
CA ASN A 376 -3.22 18.01 7.25
C ASN A 376 -3.96 17.34 6.11
N ALA A 377 -5.11 16.71 6.41
CA ALA A 377 -5.94 16.04 5.43
C ALA A 377 -7.39 16.50 5.55
N SER A 378 -8.07 16.61 4.40
CA SER A 378 -9.47 16.96 4.35
C SER A 378 -10.21 16.18 3.26
N ARG A 379 -11.49 15.92 3.49
CA ARG A 379 -12.41 15.39 2.48
C ARG A 379 -13.65 16.27 2.43
N ARG A 380 -14.11 16.54 1.21
CA ARG A 380 -15.40 17.15 0.91
C ARG A 380 -16.20 16.18 0.05
N SER A 381 -17.44 15.93 0.41
CA SER A 381 -18.36 15.02 -0.28
C SER A 381 -19.67 15.71 -0.62
N ASN A 382 -20.31 15.31 -1.70
CA ASN A 382 -21.69 15.73 -1.99
C ASN A 382 -22.73 15.00 -1.11
N LEU A 383 -22.30 13.97 -0.35
CA LEU A 383 -23.15 13.31 0.62
C LEU A 383 -22.86 13.86 2.04
N ALA A 384 -23.93 14.28 2.73
CA ALA A 384 -23.82 14.78 4.08
C ALA A 384 -23.21 13.76 5.03
N GLY A 385 -22.42 14.23 5.99
CA GLY A 385 -21.82 13.40 7.04
C GLY A 385 -20.51 12.71 6.63
N LEU A 386 -20.04 12.86 5.37
CA LEU A 386 -18.79 12.27 4.90
C LEU A 386 -17.63 13.25 4.86
N ASP A 387 -17.88 14.53 5.10
CA ASP A 387 -16.82 15.56 5.19
C ASP A 387 -15.98 15.35 6.44
N TYR A 388 -14.69 15.63 6.36
CA TYR A 388 -13.84 15.71 7.52
C TYR A 388 -12.62 16.61 7.29
N GLU A 389 -12.03 17.02 8.40
CA GLU A 389 -10.69 17.60 8.47
C GLU A 389 -9.90 16.87 9.58
N SER A 390 -8.63 16.60 9.33
CA SER A 390 -7.75 16.01 10.32
C SER A 390 -6.34 16.59 10.27
N LYS A 391 -5.74 16.73 11.44
CA LYS A 391 -4.35 17.15 11.61
C LYS A 391 -3.62 16.10 12.42
N ILE A 392 -2.51 15.62 11.89
CA ILE A 392 -1.71 14.59 12.51
C ILE A 392 -0.30 15.14 12.74
N ALA A 393 0.21 14.97 13.94
CA ALA A 393 1.61 15.23 14.28
C ALA A 393 2.25 13.93 14.76
N THR A 394 3.45 13.61 14.26
CA THR A 394 4.18 12.42 14.67
C THR A 394 5.62 12.79 14.99
N VAL A 395 6.15 12.23 16.09
CA VAL A 395 7.56 12.26 16.43
C VAL A 395 8.03 10.83 16.65
N SER A 396 9.17 10.48 16.07
CA SER A 396 9.75 9.14 16.23
C SER A 396 11.25 9.18 16.46
N ALA A 397 11.75 8.14 17.14
CA ALA A 397 13.17 7.85 17.28
C ALA A 397 13.39 6.40 16.85
N GLN A 398 14.33 6.19 15.91
CA GLN A 398 14.69 4.89 15.38
C GLN A 398 16.16 4.61 15.63
N PHE A 399 16.43 3.47 16.23
CA PHE A 399 17.77 2.89 16.35
C PHE A 399 17.94 1.78 15.33
N SER A 400 19.09 1.80 14.64
CA SER A 400 19.47 0.78 13.64
C SER A 400 20.84 0.20 14.02
N TYR A 401 20.88 -1.13 14.08
CA TYR A 401 22.10 -1.89 14.39
C TYR A 401 22.34 -2.94 13.30
#